data_0ec5fb46e5da120c708f81189b7f97a6
#
_entry.id   0ec5fb46e5da120c708f81189b7f97a6
#
_cell.length_a   1.000
_cell.length_b   1.000
_cell.length_c   1.000
_cell.angle_alpha   90.00
_cell.angle_beta   90.00
_cell.angle_gamma   90.00
#
_symmetry.space_group_name_H-M   'P 1'
#
loop_
_entity.id
_entity.type
_entity.pdbx_description
1 polymer ?
#
loop_
_entity_poly.entity_id
_entity_poly.type
_entity_poly.pdbx_seq_one_letter_code
_entity_poly.pdbx_strand_id
1 'polypeptide(L)'
;MLEYAEKQCLPVSIHSRNSLSDVIEIVKEYDIKNVLFHWFDGDVNHIKQIIDNNYYVSFGPVLLYSKRIIKTVNHIPLNLILVETDGPLNYSNCFKSVLSSPFLLPSIIFRLSYIKHKSFHIVCEKIFSNTIKYVNHSF
;
A
#
# COMPACT_ATOMS: atom_id res chain seq x y z
N MET A 1 -18.30 6.43 -8.43
CA MET A 1 -17.59 6.53 -7.12
C MET A 1 -16.40 7.46 -7.19
N LEU A 2 -15.53 7.39 -8.20
CA LEU A 2 -14.39 8.29 -8.35
C LEU A 2 -14.82 9.75 -8.49
N GLU A 3 -15.81 10.03 -9.34
CA GLU A 3 -16.40 11.39 -9.47
C GLU A 3 -16.91 11.96 -8.14
N TYR A 4 -17.50 11.12 -7.30
CA TYR A 4 -17.94 11.55 -5.97
C TYR A 4 -16.77 11.85 -5.05
N ALA A 5 -15.74 10.98 -5.07
CA ALA A 5 -14.55 11.18 -4.28
C ALA A 5 -13.80 12.47 -4.68
N GLU A 6 -13.68 12.73 -5.98
CA GLU A 6 -13.12 13.97 -6.51
C GLU A 6 -13.90 15.19 -6.02
N LYS A 7 -15.25 15.22 -6.22
CA LYS A 7 -16.11 16.33 -5.79
C LYS A 7 -16.07 16.61 -4.30
N GLN A 8 -15.88 15.56 -3.48
CA GLN A 8 -15.83 15.67 -2.03
C GLN A 8 -14.40 15.73 -1.50
N CYS A 9 -13.41 15.76 -2.40
CA CYS A 9 -11.99 15.70 -2.07
C CYS A 9 -11.65 14.51 -1.16
N LEU A 10 -12.25 13.34 -1.31
CA LEU A 10 -12.04 12.17 -0.45
C LEU A 10 -10.87 11.30 -0.92
N PRO A 11 -10.12 10.65 0.01
CA PRO A 11 -9.17 9.62 -0.37
C PRO A 11 -9.90 8.39 -0.90
N VAL A 12 -9.26 7.66 -1.80
CA VAL A 12 -9.79 6.42 -2.34
C VAL A 12 -8.85 5.25 -2.11
N SER A 13 -9.40 4.13 -1.64
CA SER A 13 -8.70 2.85 -1.56
C SER A 13 -9.27 1.92 -2.63
N ILE A 14 -8.41 1.43 -3.51
CA ILE A 14 -8.80 0.71 -4.72
C ILE A 14 -8.26 -0.71 -4.69
N HIS A 15 -9.15 -1.68 -4.93
CA HIS A 15 -8.79 -3.06 -5.19
C HIS A 15 -8.76 -3.32 -6.69
N SER A 16 -7.65 -3.83 -7.23
CA SER A 16 -7.41 -3.92 -8.68
C SER A 16 -6.90 -5.28 -9.12
N ARG A 17 -7.53 -6.37 -8.67
CA ARG A 17 -7.14 -7.73 -9.07
C ARG A 17 -7.28 -7.93 -10.59
N ASN A 18 -6.16 -8.26 -11.27
CA ASN A 18 -6.06 -8.49 -12.72
C ASN A 18 -6.51 -7.32 -13.62
N SER A 19 -6.70 -6.13 -13.06
CA SER A 19 -7.14 -4.93 -13.80
C SER A 19 -6.32 -3.68 -13.46
N LEU A 20 -5.12 -3.88 -12.90
CA LEU A 20 -4.33 -2.77 -12.36
C LEU A 20 -4.01 -1.70 -13.42
N SER A 21 -3.64 -2.11 -14.65
CA SER A 21 -3.37 -1.16 -15.73
C SER A 21 -4.58 -0.30 -16.07
N ASP A 22 -5.74 -0.94 -16.27
CA ASP A 22 -6.98 -0.23 -16.64
C ASP A 22 -7.42 0.72 -15.53
N VAL A 23 -7.31 0.27 -14.28
CA VAL A 23 -7.68 1.08 -13.11
C VAL A 23 -6.77 2.27 -12.93
N ILE A 24 -5.46 2.12 -13.15
CA ILE A 24 -4.53 3.26 -13.10
C ILE A 24 -4.88 4.29 -14.18
N GLU A 25 -5.18 3.87 -15.42
CA GLU A 25 -5.57 4.80 -16.49
C GLU A 25 -6.88 5.54 -16.16
N ILE A 26 -7.88 4.82 -15.65
CA ILE A 26 -9.15 5.44 -15.23
C ILE A 26 -8.94 6.46 -14.10
N VAL A 27 -8.13 6.13 -13.11
CA VAL A 27 -7.90 7.02 -11.95
C VAL A 27 -7.21 8.32 -12.36
N LYS A 28 -6.35 8.29 -13.38
CA LYS A 28 -5.69 9.49 -13.92
C LYS A 28 -6.65 10.51 -14.52
N GLU A 29 -7.86 10.11 -14.88
CA GLU A 29 -8.89 11.00 -15.42
C GLU A 29 -9.53 11.90 -14.34
N TYR A 30 -9.23 11.64 -13.05
CA TYR A 30 -9.78 12.35 -11.90
C TYR A 30 -8.70 13.07 -11.09
N ASP A 31 -9.01 14.27 -10.59
CA ASP A 31 -8.12 15.01 -9.66
C ASP A 31 -8.29 14.53 -8.21
N ILE A 32 -7.98 13.26 -7.97
CA ILE A 32 -8.01 12.66 -6.62
C ILE A 32 -6.58 12.65 -6.06
N LYS A 33 -6.33 13.43 -5.03
CA LYS A 33 -4.98 13.61 -4.47
C LYS A 33 -4.46 12.43 -3.69
N ASN A 34 -5.34 11.70 -2.99
CA ASN A 34 -4.97 10.59 -2.12
C ASN A 34 -5.54 9.28 -2.65
N VAL A 35 -4.80 8.65 -3.55
CA VAL A 35 -5.14 7.35 -4.14
C VAL A 35 -4.28 6.27 -3.51
N LEU A 36 -4.89 5.20 -3.01
CA LEU A 36 -4.24 4.00 -2.51
C LEU A 36 -4.62 2.80 -3.37
N PHE A 37 -3.64 2.16 -3.96
CA PHE A 37 -3.78 0.81 -4.51
C PHE A 37 -3.49 -0.20 -3.40
N HIS A 38 -4.56 -0.71 -2.83
CA HIS A 38 -4.52 -1.68 -1.73
C HIS A 38 -4.06 -3.04 -2.24
N TRP A 39 -3.28 -3.75 -1.42
CA TRP A 39 -2.72 -5.05 -1.76
C TRP A 39 -1.93 -5.05 -3.07
N PHE A 40 -1.03 -4.10 -3.21
CA PHE A 40 -0.32 -3.88 -4.47
C PHE A 40 0.59 -5.06 -4.85
N ASP A 41 0.39 -5.56 -6.07
CA ASP A 41 1.18 -6.65 -6.63
C ASP A 41 1.69 -6.38 -8.07
N GLY A 42 1.71 -5.12 -8.46
CA GLY A 42 2.13 -4.67 -9.79
C GLY A 42 3.58 -4.98 -10.15
N ASP A 43 3.84 -4.95 -11.45
CA ASP A 43 5.17 -5.08 -12.04
C ASP A 43 5.94 -3.74 -12.10
N VAL A 44 7.10 -3.72 -12.77
CA VAL A 44 7.97 -2.53 -12.90
C VAL A 44 7.28 -1.36 -13.60
N ASN A 45 6.43 -1.63 -14.59
CA ASN A 45 5.71 -0.58 -15.32
C ASN A 45 4.64 0.06 -14.42
N HIS A 46 3.91 -0.76 -13.65
CA HIS A 46 2.96 -0.27 -12.66
C HIS A 46 3.65 0.53 -11.55
N ILE A 47 4.81 0.06 -11.06
CA ILE A 47 5.60 0.79 -10.06
C ILE A 47 5.97 2.18 -10.56
N LYS A 48 6.40 2.30 -11.82
CA LYS A 48 6.70 3.59 -12.42
C LYS A 48 5.47 4.51 -12.41
N GLN A 49 4.32 4.01 -12.84
CA GLN A 49 3.07 4.80 -12.85
C GLN A 49 2.64 5.23 -11.43
N ILE A 50 2.80 4.36 -10.43
CA ILE A 50 2.53 4.69 -9.02
C ILE A 50 3.43 5.84 -8.56
N ILE A 51 4.73 5.78 -8.87
CA ILE A 51 5.69 6.81 -8.48
C ILE A 51 5.42 8.14 -9.21
N ASP A 52 5.23 8.09 -10.52
CA ASP A 52 5.03 9.27 -11.36
C ASP A 52 3.76 10.05 -10.98
N ASN A 53 2.72 9.35 -10.50
CA ASN A 53 1.45 9.96 -10.06
C ASN A 53 1.37 10.16 -8.54
N ASN A 54 2.43 9.86 -7.79
CA ASN A 54 2.49 9.99 -6.33
C ASN A 54 1.37 9.22 -5.61
N TYR A 55 0.96 8.06 -6.13
CA TYR A 55 -0.05 7.21 -5.52
C TYR A 55 0.52 6.39 -4.37
N TYR A 56 -0.30 6.10 -3.38
CA TYR A 56 0.04 5.19 -2.29
C TYR A 56 -0.19 3.74 -2.71
N VAL A 57 0.59 2.85 -2.12
CA VAL A 57 0.40 1.40 -2.20
C VAL A 57 0.45 0.79 -0.81
N SER A 58 -0.29 -0.29 -0.55
CA SER A 58 -0.20 -0.99 0.72
C SER A 58 0.30 -2.42 0.56
N PHE A 59 0.94 -2.89 1.63
CA PHE A 59 1.46 -4.24 1.74
C PHE A 59 1.02 -4.88 3.06
N GLY A 60 0.53 -6.10 2.95
CA GLY A 60 0.06 -6.91 4.06
C GLY A 60 1.04 -8.02 4.47
N PRO A 61 0.59 -9.01 5.26
CA PRO A 61 1.38 -10.13 5.78
C PRO A 61 2.12 -10.95 4.71
N VAL A 62 1.67 -10.92 3.46
CA VAL A 62 2.36 -11.55 2.32
C VAL A 62 3.80 -11.06 2.16
N LEU A 63 4.10 -9.82 2.58
CA LEU A 63 5.46 -9.25 2.59
C LEU A 63 6.45 -10.08 3.43
N LEU A 64 5.97 -10.81 4.42
CA LEU A 64 6.83 -11.58 5.31
C LEU A 64 7.45 -12.81 4.65
N TYR A 65 6.82 -13.36 3.60
CA TYR A 65 7.25 -14.60 2.97
C TYR A 65 7.34 -14.59 1.43
N SER A 66 6.74 -13.63 0.74
CA SER A 66 6.74 -13.59 -0.73
C SER A 66 7.97 -12.89 -1.29
N LYS A 67 8.88 -13.65 -1.91
CA LYS A 67 10.06 -13.08 -2.60
C LYS A 67 9.67 -12.07 -3.70
N ARG A 68 8.55 -12.28 -4.38
CA ARG A 68 8.03 -11.37 -5.42
C ARG A 68 7.68 -10.02 -4.79
N ILE A 69 6.88 -10.02 -3.73
CA ILE A 69 6.45 -8.78 -3.07
C ILE A 69 7.64 -8.04 -2.44
N ILE A 70 8.62 -8.76 -1.88
CA ILE A 70 9.86 -8.16 -1.36
C ILE A 70 10.60 -7.40 -2.46
N LYS A 71 10.72 -7.96 -3.67
CA LYS A 71 11.32 -7.27 -4.82
C LYS A 71 10.53 -6.03 -5.21
N THR A 72 9.21 -6.14 -5.32
CA THR A 72 8.30 -5.01 -5.62
C THR A 72 8.50 -3.87 -4.63
N VAL A 73 8.42 -4.17 -3.33
CA VAL A 73 8.60 -3.17 -2.26
C VAL A 73 9.94 -2.46 -2.36
N ASN A 74 11.01 -3.16 -2.72
CA ASN A 74 12.34 -2.57 -2.79
C ASN A 74 12.42 -1.39 -3.76
N HIS A 75 11.64 -1.41 -4.85
CA HIS A 75 11.62 -0.37 -5.88
C HIS A 75 10.70 0.82 -5.56
N ILE A 76 9.82 0.71 -4.56
CA ILE A 76 8.86 1.76 -4.23
C ILE A 76 9.43 2.66 -3.13
N PRO A 77 9.41 3.99 -3.28
CA PRO A 77 9.84 4.91 -2.22
C PRO A 77 9.03 4.75 -0.94
N LEU A 78 9.69 4.80 0.22
CA LEU A 78 9.06 4.58 1.52
C LEU A 78 7.92 5.57 1.82
N ASN A 79 7.96 6.77 1.24
CA ASN A 79 6.92 7.80 1.41
C ASN A 79 5.60 7.48 0.69
N LEU A 80 5.57 6.48 -0.18
CA LEU A 80 4.37 6.02 -0.88
C LEU A 80 3.84 4.69 -0.33
N ILE A 81 4.46 4.15 0.72
CA ILE A 81 4.08 2.86 1.28
C ILE A 81 3.18 3.05 2.50
N LEU A 82 2.09 2.30 2.52
CA LEU A 82 1.24 2.03 3.68
C LEU A 82 1.31 0.53 4.04
N VAL A 83 0.82 0.17 5.21
CA VAL A 83 0.73 -1.23 5.65
C VAL A 83 -0.70 -1.58 6.05
N GLU A 84 -1.06 -2.84 5.83
CA GLU A 84 -2.40 -3.35 6.08
C GLU A 84 -2.37 -4.79 6.58
N THR A 85 -3.50 -5.28 7.03
CA THR A 85 -3.66 -6.69 7.39
C THR A 85 -4.79 -7.37 6.64
N ASP A 86 -5.69 -6.59 6.04
CA ASP A 86 -6.85 -7.04 5.27
C ASP A 86 -7.63 -8.16 6.00
N GLY A 87 -7.83 -7.95 7.30
CA GLY A 87 -8.51 -8.93 8.17
C GLY A 87 -10.04 -8.95 7.99
N PRO A 88 -10.69 -10.07 8.27
CA PRO A 88 -10.13 -11.34 8.75
C PRO A 88 -9.82 -12.31 7.60
N LEU A 89 -8.62 -12.30 7.05
CA LEU A 89 -8.20 -13.25 6.02
C LEU A 89 -7.24 -14.30 6.59
N ASN A 90 -7.25 -15.48 5.99
CA ASN A 90 -6.26 -16.51 6.22
C ASN A 90 -5.13 -16.39 5.22
N TYR A 91 -3.93 -16.25 5.71
CA TYR A 91 -2.73 -16.27 4.89
C TYR A 91 -2.13 -17.67 4.81
N SER A 92 -1.24 -17.88 3.84
CA SER A 92 -0.50 -19.13 3.68
C SER A 92 0.85 -19.12 4.42
N ASN A 93 1.61 -20.17 4.25
CA ASN A 93 2.97 -20.34 4.79
C ASN A 93 3.00 -20.23 6.33
N CYS A 94 3.81 -19.32 6.86
CA CYS A 94 3.99 -19.15 8.30
C CYS A 94 2.73 -18.68 9.04
N PHE A 95 1.69 -18.25 8.33
CA PHE A 95 0.42 -17.80 8.91
C PHE A 95 -0.73 -18.77 8.68
N LYS A 96 -0.45 -20.01 8.23
CA LYS A 96 -1.48 -21.04 8.11
C LYS A 96 -2.19 -21.23 9.45
N SER A 97 -3.51 -21.14 9.44
CA SER A 97 -4.37 -21.21 10.63
C SER A 97 -4.34 -19.99 11.57
N VAL A 98 -3.68 -18.91 11.19
CA VAL A 98 -3.72 -17.64 11.93
C VAL A 98 -4.59 -16.65 11.17
N LEU A 99 -5.64 -16.15 11.79
CA LEU A 99 -6.46 -15.09 11.23
C LEU A 99 -5.67 -13.78 11.22
N SER A 100 -5.76 -13.08 10.11
CA SER A 100 -5.18 -11.75 9.99
C SER A 100 -5.83 -10.78 10.97
N SER A 101 -5.02 -10.01 11.65
CA SER A 101 -5.45 -8.99 12.60
C SER A 101 -4.43 -7.84 12.66
N PRO A 102 -4.80 -6.69 13.22
CA PRO A 102 -3.88 -5.56 13.39
C PRO A 102 -2.60 -5.89 14.17
N PHE A 103 -2.58 -6.95 14.98
CA PHE A 103 -1.38 -7.41 15.69
C PHE A 103 -0.23 -7.86 14.76
N LEU A 104 -0.50 -8.07 13.47
CA LEU A 104 0.53 -8.40 12.49
C LEU A 104 1.28 -7.15 11.95
N LEU A 105 0.74 -5.94 12.15
CA LEU A 105 1.35 -4.70 11.64
C LEU A 105 2.79 -4.49 12.11
N PRO A 106 3.16 -4.71 13.38
CA PRO A 106 4.57 -4.57 13.80
C PRO A 106 5.51 -5.48 13.04
N SER A 107 5.10 -6.72 12.74
CA SER A 107 5.92 -7.68 11.98
C SER A 107 6.10 -7.23 10.53
N ILE A 108 5.07 -6.66 9.92
CA ILE A 108 5.12 -6.12 8.55
C ILE A 108 6.08 -4.92 8.52
N ILE A 109 5.98 -3.99 9.47
CA ILE A 109 6.85 -2.81 9.57
C ILE A 109 8.31 -3.24 9.82
N PHE A 110 8.52 -4.24 10.68
CA PHE A 110 9.86 -4.80 10.93
C PHE A 110 10.45 -5.38 9.64
N ARG A 111 9.68 -6.15 8.88
CA ARG A 111 10.13 -6.67 7.59
C ARG A 111 10.44 -5.55 6.60
N LEU A 112 9.60 -4.53 6.56
CA LEU A 112 9.81 -3.35 5.71
C LEU A 112 11.09 -2.60 6.09
N SER A 113 11.39 -2.46 7.37
CA SER A 113 12.63 -1.81 7.85
C SER A 113 13.88 -2.56 7.36
N TYR A 114 13.84 -3.88 7.38
CA TYR A 114 14.92 -4.71 6.85
C TYR A 114 15.11 -4.52 5.34
N ILE A 115 14.01 -4.53 4.57
CA ILE A 115 14.04 -4.35 3.10
C ILE A 115 14.56 -2.95 2.73
N LYS A 116 14.17 -1.92 3.48
CA LYS A 116 14.54 -0.53 3.24
C LYS A 116 15.88 -0.12 3.86
N HIS A 117 16.57 -1.03 4.54
CA HIS A 117 17.84 -0.74 5.24
C HIS A 117 17.74 0.48 6.17
N LYS A 118 16.64 0.56 6.93
CA LYS A 118 16.36 1.63 7.89
C LYS A 118 16.01 1.03 9.26
N SER A 119 16.19 1.80 10.33
CA SER A 119 15.75 1.35 11.65
C SER A 119 14.22 1.19 11.71
N PHE A 120 13.76 0.25 12.55
CA PHE A 120 12.34 0.03 12.78
C PHE A 120 11.60 1.33 13.16
N HIS A 121 12.19 2.12 14.03
CA HIS A 121 11.61 3.39 14.49
C HIS A 121 11.38 4.37 13.33
N ILE A 122 12.40 4.59 12.48
CA ILE A 122 12.30 5.46 11.30
C ILE A 122 11.19 4.99 10.36
N VAL A 123 11.07 3.68 10.12
CA VAL A 123 10.04 3.14 9.24
C VAL A 123 8.66 3.29 9.88
N CYS A 124 8.52 3.01 11.18
CA CYS A 124 7.29 3.17 11.92
C CYS A 124 6.76 4.61 11.85
N GLU A 125 7.61 5.59 12.14
CA GLU A 125 7.27 7.02 12.04
C GLU A 125 6.87 7.41 10.62
N LYS A 126 7.59 6.88 9.61
CA LYS A 126 7.28 7.20 8.22
C LYS A 126 5.95 6.61 7.77
N ILE A 127 5.67 5.36 8.12
CA ILE A 127 4.38 4.72 7.82
C ILE A 127 3.24 5.44 8.54
N PHE A 128 3.40 5.82 9.79
CA PHE A 128 2.43 6.63 10.52
C PHE A 128 2.18 7.97 9.81
N SER A 129 3.24 8.72 9.47
CA SER A 129 3.13 9.98 8.74
C SER A 129 2.43 9.82 7.38
N ASN A 130 2.75 8.75 6.63
CA ASN A 130 2.08 8.45 5.36
C ASN A 130 0.59 8.19 5.57
N THR A 131 0.22 7.40 6.59
CA THR A 131 -1.17 7.09 6.93
C THR A 131 -1.96 8.36 7.25
N ILE A 132 -1.38 9.24 8.09
CA ILE A 132 -2.01 10.52 8.41
C ILE A 132 -2.20 11.38 7.16
N LYS A 133 -1.20 11.47 6.30
CA LYS A 133 -1.30 12.24 5.04
C LYS A 133 -2.34 11.66 4.08
N TYR A 134 -2.44 10.34 4.02
CA TYR A 134 -3.43 9.66 3.17
C TYR A 134 -4.87 9.90 3.67
N VAL A 135 -5.09 9.82 4.99
CA VAL A 135 -6.42 9.93 5.60
C VAL A 135 -6.85 11.39 5.79
N ASN A 136 -5.90 12.26 6.19
CA ASN A 136 -6.24 13.66 6.44
C ASN A 136 -6.31 14.43 5.13
N HIS A 137 -7.54 14.78 4.75
CA HIS A 137 -7.76 15.90 3.85
C HIS A 137 -7.37 17.17 4.59
N SER A 138 -6.41 17.92 4.04
CA SER A 138 -6.26 19.32 4.40
C SER A 138 -7.55 20.01 3.94
N PHE A 139 -8.41 20.29 4.89
CA PHE A 139 -9.47 21.28 4.71
C PHE A 139 -8.81 22.63 4.48
#